data_4e83f62412007e7ce222bc63143b93a4
#
_entry.id   4e83f62412007e7ce222bc63143b93a4
#
_cell.length_a   1.000
_cell.length_b   1.000
_cell.length_c   1.000
_cell.angle_alpha   90.00
_cell.angle_beta   90.00
_cell.angle_gamma   90.00
#
_symmetry.space_group_name_H-M   'P 1'
#
loop_
_entity.id
_entity.type
_entity.pdbx_description
1 polymer ?
#
loop_
_entity_poly.entity_id
_entity_poly.type
_entity_poly.pdbx_seq_one_letter_code
_entity_poly.pdbx_strand_id
1 'polypeptide(L)'
;MTGFQYIYAERNELDKQKKYIDENIKNTRIAYSVDIEEKEIDNTSTLDDITISKNADLIRQITLLDKETTLTNLVEYKDNEGYYTYKTTQIGRYRVNGRMKSLYITPREIISGANRTYNNKTYQYTHGYGVVISDATTVDKTTGGLSYIQSKYTSDEDKIKIAEPRIYFGLATNDTIVTNVKDKKEFDYPTSTTSYEENEYDGEAGISANLFDRAVLSISEKNYKLLFNSSMNSDSKILMNRNIRDRAKVLLPYLLYDESPYMVIRDDGELVWVLDAYTVSNSYPYSQKTTIQVEGKYKQINYIRNSIKVVIDAYDGTTKFYITDSTDPIAMSYYNMYPELFVDKNESIPEDIQKNIVYPEFLYKIQATVLERYHNVNTEILYRSDDVWEADRQIGSGDMNKISVEPYYTVLKTSDATSEELGLVLPYTKANKQSLNSYLVGTYSDGKNKLTMYKLISDTTLPAIQQLNVQIDQDKTISDELEKINTTGTQIIRKTYIVPIENSILYIEPVYQVLLNEQSKVPTLKKVIVASGTKVAIGDDLVEALTTLLTDSAGKIEFVNTEDKQQLINAIIKASKNLKESTESKNWELIGTDIEKLQTLIDQLEAVEKQNTETTNNKSGFLDSKE
;
A
#
# COMPACT_ATOMS: atom_id res chain seq x y z
N MET A 1 4.01 47.67 25.66
CA MET A 1 4.07 46.84 24.43
C MET A 1 2.89 47.08 23.49
N THR A 2 1.70 47.22 23.97
CA THR A 2 0.46 47.38 23.18
C THR A 2 0.41 48.57 22.22
N GLY A 3 0.95 49.75 22.60
CA GLY A 3 0.91 50.95 21.72
C GLY A 3 1.86 50.86 20.52
N PHE A 4 3.06 50.34 20.70
CA PHE A 4 4.01 50.14 19.61
C PHE A 4 3.53 49.05 18.65
N GLN A 5 2.93 47.98 19.18
CA GLN A 5 2.36 46.92 18.39
C GLN A 5 1.21 47.43 17.51
N TYR A 6 0.28 48.19 18.05
CA TYR A 6 -0.86 48.73 17.33
C TYR A 6 -0.48 49.80 16.28
N ILE A 7 0.44 50.70 16.60
CA ILE A 7 0.80 51.82 15.69
C ILE A 7 1.84 51.42 14.65
N TYR A 8 2.76 50.49 14.97
CA TYR A 8 3.88 50.17 14.13
C TYR A 8 3.76 48.78 13.50
N ALA A 9 3.36 47.74 14.24
CA ALA A 9 3.31 46.38 13.72
C ALA A 9 2.04 46.13 12.91
N GLU A 10 0.87 46.43 13.43
CA GLU A 10 -0.43 46.13 12.80
C GLU A 10 -0.73 47.04 11.60
N ARG A 11 -0.13 48.25 11.54
CA ARG A 11 -0.26 49.11 10.38
C ARG A 11 0.70 48.67 9.28
N ASN A 12 0.18 48.07 8.17
CA ASN A 12 0.91 47.45 7.08
C ASN A 12 1.68 46.18 7.54
N GLU A 13 1.06 45.35 8.33
CA GLU A 13 1.62 44.10 8.85
C GLU A 13 2.09 43.19 7.72
N LEU A 14 1.26 42.98 6.69
CA LEU A 14 1.61 42.17 5.54
C LEU A 14 2.91 42.62 4.86
N ASP A 15 3.05 43.90 4.57
CA ASP A 15 4.25 44.40 3.90
C ASP A 15 5.53 44.17 4.71
N LYS A 16 5.42 44.27 6.03
CA LYS A 16 6.56 44.05 6.96
C LYS A 16 6.89 42.57 7.13
N GLN A 17 5.88 41.71 7.08
CA GLN A 17 6.05 40.28 7.28
C GLN A 17 6.28 39.53 5.97
N LYS A 18 6.01 40.14 4.81
CA LYS A 18 6.06 39.50 3.49
C LYS A 18 7.32 38.65 3.30
N LYS A 19 8.50 39.25 3.54
CA LYS A 19 9.77 38.54 3.40
C LYS A 19 9.88 37.29 4.30
N TYR A 20 9.35 37.37 5.53
CA TYR A 20 9.41 36.24 6.47
C TYR A 20 8.41 35.16 6.11
N ILE A 21 7.26 35.55 5.56
CA ILE A 21 6.25 34.61 5.07
C ILE A 21 6.77 33.90 3.81
N ASP A 22 7.43 34.62 2.90
CA ASP A 22 8.08 34.04 1.71
C ASP A 22 9.12 32.98 2.11
N GLU A 23 9.98 33.31 3.10
CA GLU A 23 10.95 32.36 3.64
C GLU A 23 10.26 31.18 4.37
N ASN A 24 9.17 31.42 5.07
CA ASN A 24 8.38 30.36 5.71
C ASN A 24 7.77 29.41 4.68
N ILE A 25 7.16 29.92 3.61
CA ILE A 25 6.61 29.11 2.50
C ILE A 25 7.72 28.23 1.91
N LYS A 26 8.80 28.87 1.45
CA LYS A 26 9.91 28.19 0.79
C LYS A 26 10.53 27.10 1.69
N ASN A 27 10.89 27.47 2.92
CA ASN A 27 11.58 26.54 3.81
C ASN A 27 10.66 25.43 4.33
N THR A 28 9.36 25.68 4.50
CA THR A 28 8.40 24.64 4.84
C THR A 28 8.28 23.63 3.70
N ARG A 29 8.13 24.09 2.45
CA ARG A 29 8.03 23.20 1.29
C ARG A 29 9.28 22.32 1.13
N ILE A 30 10.47 22.88 1.32
CA ILE A 30 11.73 22.13 1.29
C ILE A 30 11.82 21.13 2.45
N ALA A 31 11.50 21.57 3.68
CA ALA A 31 11.65 20.76 4.89
C ALA A 31 10.77 19.51 4.92
N TYR A 32 9.59 19.59 4.32
CA TYR A 32 8.64 18.49 4.24
C TYR A 32 8.64 17.78 2.87
N SER A 33 9.53 18.16 1.96
CA SER A 33 9.56 17.66 0.57
C SER A 33 8.21 17.79 -0.13
N VAL A 34 7.56 18.95 0.04
CA VAL A 34 6.28 19.29 -0.60
C VAL A 34 6.42 20.41 -1.65
N ASP A 35 7.63 20.63 -2.14
CA ASP A 35 7.86 21.40 -3.37
C ASP A 35 7.64 20.47 -4.55
N ILE A 36 6.36 20.24 -4.86
CA ILE A 36 5.85 19.17 -5.70
C ILE A 36 5.36 19.68 -7.04
N GLU A 37 5.28 18.77 -7.99
CA GLU A 37 4.66 19.03 -9.27
C GLU A 37 3.14 19.20 -9.11
N GLU A 38 2.61 20.24 -9.76
CA GLU A 38 1.18 20.51 -9.86
C GLU A 38 0.74 20.30 -11.30
N LYS A 39 -0.29 19.51 -11.50
CA LYS A 39 -0.90 19.23 -12.82
C LYS A 39 -2.34 19.65 -12.82
N GLU A 40 -2.74 20.33 -13.88
CA GLU A 40 -4.11 20.69 -14.12
C GLU A 40 -4.79 19.60 -14.96
N ILE A 41 -5.97 19.15 -14.52
CA ILE A 41 -6.78 18.17 -15.23
C ILE A 41 -8.10 18.81 -15.59
N ASP A 42 -8.40 18.81 -16.87
CA ASP A 42 -9.74 19.14 -17.38
C ASP A 42 -10.63 17.91 -17.26
N ASN A 43 -11.46 17.91 -16.24
CA ASN A 43 -12.34 16.79 -15.92
C ASN A 43 -13.74 17.00 -16.53
N THR A 44 -13.80 17.03 -17.85
CA THR A 44 -15.05 17.30 -18.60
C THR A 44 -15.84 16.06 -18.97
N SER A 45 -15.24 14.87 -18.87
CA SER A 45 -15.86 13.64 -19.36
C SER A 45 -16.50 12.80 -18.24
N THR A 46 -17.70 12.31 -18.49
CA THR A 46 -18.26 11.17 -17.77
C THR A 46 -17.64 9.89 -18.32
N LEU A 47 -17.40 8.90 -17.45
CA LEU A 47 -16.95 7.58 -17.89
C LEU A 47 -17.98 6.95 -18.82
N ASP A 48 -17.52 6.52 -19.98
CA ASP A 48 -18.30 5.76 -20.96
C ASP A 48 -17.75 4.32 -21.07
N ASP A 49 -18.44 3.49 -21.84
CA ASP A 49 -18.08 2.09 -22.04
C ASP A 49 -16.76 1.92 -22.81
N ILE A 50 -16.39 2.89 -23.66
CA ILE A 50 -15.13 2.89 -24.40
C ILE A 50 -13.97 3.14 -23.43
N THR A 51 -14.07 4.18 -22.62
CA THR A 51 -13.03 4.52 -21.62
C THR A 51 -12.83 3.38 -20.62
N ILE A 52 -13.92 2.75 -20.16
CA ILE A 52 -13.84 1.59 -19.26
C ILE A 52 -13.21 0.39 -19.96
N SER A 53 -13.59 0.07 -21.18
CA SER A 53 -13.05 -1.05 -21.93
C SER A 53 -11.55 -0.87 -22.22
N LYS A 54 -11.13 0.34 -22.58
CA LYS A 54 -9.73 0.70 -22.83
C LYS A 54 -8.87 0.58 -21.56
N ASN A 55 -9.45 0.87 -20.39
CA ASN A 55 -8.77 0.83 -19.10
C ASN A 55 -9.13 -0.43 -18.27
N ALA A 56 -9.60 -1.50 -18.92
CA ALA A 56 -10.07 -2.71 -18.24
C ALA A 56 -9.02 -3.35 -17.34
N ASP A 57 -7.75 -3.34 -17.72
CA ASP A 57 -6.65 -3.91 -16.93
C ASP A 57 -6.35 -3.07 -15.69
N LEU A 58 -6.39 -1.74 -15.79
CA LEU A 58 -6.35 -0.83 -14.64
C LEU A 58 -7.50 -1.12 -13.68
N ILE A 59 -8.74 -1.17 -14.21
CA ILE A 59 -9.96 -1.34 -13.42
C ILE A 59 -9.95 -2.66 -12.64
N ARG A 60 -9.44 -3.74 -13.25
CA ARG A 60 -9.28 -5.04 -12.56
C ARG A 60 -8.27 -5.04 -11.42
N GLN A 61 -7.37 -4.07 -11.38
CA GLN A 61 -6.35 -3.94 -10.35
C GLN A 61 -6.75 -2.95 -9.25
N ILE A 62 -7.93 -2.31 -9.36
CA ILE A 62 -8.44 -1.42 -8.32
C ILE A 62 -8.69 -2.20 -7.04
N THR A 63 -8.16 -1.69 -5.94
CA THR A 63 -8.27 -2.32 -4.64
C THR A 63 -9.67 -2.13 -4.05
N LEU A 64 -10.29 -3.23 -3.65
CA LEU A 64 -11.57 -3.23 -2.94
C LEU A 64 -11.40 -3.53 -1.45
N LEU A 65 -10.28 -4.14 -1.07
CA LEU A 65 -9.94 -4.43 0.31
C LEU A 65 -8.85 -3.47 0.78
N ASP A 66 -9.00 -2.94 1.99
CA ASP A 66 -7.95 -2.14 2.62
C ASP A 66 -7.06 -2.99 3.55
N LYS A 67 -5.96 -2.39 3.98
CA LYS A 67 -4.97 -3.01 4.86
C LYS A 67 -5.58 -3.48 6.19
N GLU A 68 -6.42 -2.65 6.80
CA GLU A 68 -7.03 -2.91 8.10
C GLU A 68 -8.02 -4.08 8.01
N THR A 69 -8.91 -4.06 7.02
CA THR A 69 -9.86 -5.14 6.74
C THR A 69 -9.14 -6.46 6.46
N THR A 70 -8.07 -6.42 5.65
CA THR A 70 -7.28 -7.62 5.33
C THR A 70 -6.61 -8.19 6.58
N LEU A 71 -5.97 -7.35 7.39
CA LEU A 71 -5.27 -7.80 8.60
C LEU A 71 -6.26 -8.35 9.64
N THR A 72 -7.40 -7.68 9.85
CA THR A 72 -8.46 -8.15 10.75
C THR A 72 -8.98 -9.52 10.34
N ASN A 73 -9.25 -9.71 9.05
CA ASN A 73 -9.66 -11.02 8.52
C ASN A 73 -8.63 -12.11 8.82
N LEU A 74 -7.34 -11.84 8.60
CA LEU A 74 -6.28 -12.82 8.83
C LEU A 74 -6.12 -13.17 10.29
N VAL A 75 -6.10 -12.19 11.18
CA VAL A 75 -5.97 -12.40 12.62
C VAL A 75 -7.12 -13.27 13.14
N GLU A 76 -8.35 -12.94 12.78
CA GLU A 76 -9.53 -13.64 13.30
C GLU A 76 -9.72 -15.05 12.71
N TYR A 77 -9.49 -15.25 11.41
CA TYR A 77 -9.70 -16.55 10.75
C TYR A 77 -8.53 -17.52 10.89
N LYS A 78 -7.29 -17.01 11.01
CA LYS A 78 -6.08 -17.83 11.08
C LYS A 78 -5.55 -18.03 12.49
N ASP A 79 -6.07 -17.31 13.49
CA ASP A 79 -5.62 -17.39 14.90
C ASP A 79 -5.84 -18.79 15.52
N ASN A 80 -6.68 -19.63 14.91
CA ASN A 80 -6.91 -21.01 15.33
C ASN A 80 -5.68 -21.93 15.20
N GLU A 81 -4.63 -21.52 14.48
CA GLU A 81 -3.41 -22.34 14.33
C GLU A 81 -2.50 -22.28 15.55
N GLY A 82 -2.60 -21.25 16.42
CA GLY A 82 -1.91 -21.16 17.71
C GLY A 82 -0.39 -21.00 17.65
N TYR A 83 0.21 -20.99 16.46
CA TYR A 83 1.65 -20.89 16.25
C TYR A 83 2.09 -19.54 15.73
N TYR A 84 1.27 -18.89 14.91
CA TYR A 84 1.62 -17.72 14.14
C TYR A 84 0.77 -16.51 14.49
N THR A 85 1.34 -15.34 14.26
CA THR A 85 0.68 -14.03 14.37
C THR A 85 0.92 -13.22 13.10
N TYR A 86 0.00 -12.30 12.82
CA TYR A 86 0.03 -11.39 11.68
C TYR A 86 0.12 -9.96 12.20
N LYS A 87 1.27 -9.32 12.07
CA LYS A 87 1.52 -7.96 12.61
C LYS A 87 1.37 -6.86 11.60
N THR A 88 1.61 -7.17 10.33
CA THR A 88 1.55 -6.19 9.24
C THR A 88 1.13 -6.88 7.96
N THR A 89 0.53 -6.13 7.08
CA THR A 89 0.29 -6.52 5.69
C THR A 89 0.55 -5.30 4.81
N GLN A 90 0.97 -5.51 3.58
CA GLN A 90 1.17 -4.43 2.63
C GLN A 90 0.78 -4.87 1.24
N ILE A 91 0.17 -3.95 0.51
CA ILE A 91 -0.15 -4.15 -0.89
C ILE A 91 1.13 -4.06 -1.74
N GLY A 92 1.25 -4.94 -2.71
CA GLY A 92 2.30 -4.94 -3.73
C GLY A 92 1.76 -5.43 -5.06
N ARG A 93 2.53 -5.23 -6.13
CA ARG A 93 2.14 -5.67 -7.47
C ARG A 93 3.02 -6.85 -7.90
N TYR A 94 2.40 -8.01 -8.01
CA TYR A 94 3.08 -9.25 -8.37
C TYR A 94 2.45 -9.89 -9.60
N ARG A 95 3.29 -10.58 -10.40
CA ARG A 95 2.81 -11.31 -11.57
C ARG A 95 2.37 -12.71 -11.17
N VAL A 96 1.08 -13.02 -11.38
CA VAL A 96 0.48 -14.33 -11.11
C VAL A 96 -0.10 -14.88 -12.42
N ASN A 97 0.37 -16.04 -12.86
CA ASN A 97 -0.04 -16.65 -14.13
C ASN A 97 0.10 -15.69 -15.33
N GLY A 98 1.20 -14.92 -15.37
CA GLY A 98 1.46 -13.96 -16.44
C GLY A 98 0.81 -12.58 -16.24
N ARG A 99 -0.13 -12.41 -15.33
CA ARG A 99 -0.87 -11.15 -15.10
C ARG A 99 -0.37 -10.41 -13.89
N MET A 100 -0.31 -9.08 -14.01
CA MET A 100 -0.08 -8.22 -12.87
C MET A 100 -1.32 -8.16 -11.97
N LYS A 101 -1.15 -8.37 -10.66
CA LYS A 101 -2.20 -8.31 -9.65
C LYS A 101 -1.77 -7.47 -8.47
N SER A 102 -2.74 -6.77 -7.88
CA SER A 102 -2.59 -6.09 -6.59
C SER A 102 -2.85 -7.10 -5.47
N LEU A 103 -1.83 -7.41 -4.70
CA LEU A 103 -1.86 -8.47 -3.69
C LEU A 103 -1.42 -7.93 -2.33
N TYR A 104 -2.06 -8.38 -1.27
CA TYR A 104 -1.58 -8.19 0.09
C TYR A 104 -0.60 -9.30 0.46
N ILE A 105 0.58 -8.91 0.91
CA ILE A 105 1.63 -9.79 1.43
C ILE A 105 1.65 -9.69 2.94
N THR A 106 1.34 -10.78 3.62
CA THR A 106 1.22 -10.83 5.09
C THR A 106 2.14 -11.91 5.65
N PRO A 107 3.23 -11.55 6.34
CA PRO A 107 4.15 -12.50 6.96
C PRO A 107 3.48 -13.30 8.08
N ARG A 108 3.76 -14.60 8.14
CA ARG A 108 3.44 -15.44 9.30
C ARG A 108 4.59 -15.42 10.27
N GLU A 109 4.48 -14.63 11.31
CA GLU A 109 5.51 -14.56 12.33
C GLU A 109 5.19 -15.47 13.50
N ILE A 110 6.23 -16.03 14.14
CA ILE A 110 6.05 -16.92 15.28
C ILE A 110 5.51 -16.15 16.49
N ILE A 111 4.55 -16.72 17.20
CA ILE A 111 4.05 -16.12 18.44
C ILE A 111 5.10 -16.26 19.54
N SER A 112 5.61 -15.13 19.99
CA SER A 112 6.42 -14.99 21.20
C SER A 112 5.49 -14.73 22.39
N GLY A 113 4.93 -15.78 23.00
CA GLY A 113 3.87 -15.62 23.99
C GLY A 113 4.23 -16.08 25.41
N ALA A 114 3.52 -15.49 26.40
CA ALA A 114 3.66 -15.79 27.82
C ALA A 114 3.34 -17.28 28.18
N ASN A 115 2.61 -17.96 27.30
CA ASN A 115 2.18 -19.37 27.52
C ASN A 115 3.21 -20.39 27.06
N ARG A 116 4.34 -19.99 26.45
CA ARG A 116 5.40 -20.91 26.04
C ARG A 116 6.48 -21.01 27.09
N THR A 117 6.94 -22.24 27.34
CA THR A 117 8.08 -22.46 28.25
C THR A 117 9.34 -21.83 27.66
N TYR A 118 10.30 -21.49 28.52
CA TYR A 118 11.62 -21.00 28.08
C TYR A 118 12.25 -21.88 27.00
N ASN A 119 12.22 -23.19 27.20
CA ASN A 119 12.79 -24.13 26.24
C ASN A 119 12.10 -24.09 24.89
N ASN A 120 10.78 -24.01 24.88
CA ASN A 120 10.03 -23.99 23.63
C ASN A 120 10.29 -22.72 22.83
N LYS A 121 10.28 -21.54 23.47
CA LYS A 121 10.50 -20.28 22.76
C LYS A 121 11.96 -20.02 22.39
N THR A 122 12.91 -20.65 23.09
CA THR A 122 14.34 -20.44 22.85
C THR A 122 14.93 -21.42 21.85
N TYR A 123 14.42 -22.66 21.79
CA TYR A 123 15.04 -23.74 21.03
C TYR A 123 14.12 -24.42 20.01
N GLN A 124 12.80 -24.24 20.09
CA GLN A 124 11.86 -24.98 19.26
C GLN A 124 11.05 -24.08 18.35
N TYR A 125 10.34 -23.10 18.89
CA TYR A 125 9.52 -22.17 18.10
C TYR A 125 10.33 -20.90 17.82
N THR A 126 11.30 -21.02 16.95
CA THR A 126 12.36 -20.05 16.74
C THR A 126 12.07 -19.06 15.63
N HIS A 127 11.27 -19.43 14.64
CA HIS A 127 11.01 -18.64 13.43
C HIS A 127 9.56 -18.72 13.00
N GLY A 128 9.12 -17.73 12.21
CA GLY A 128 7.91 -17.76 11.43
C GLY A 128 8.09 -18.52 10.12
N TYR A 129 6.99 -18.67 9.32
CA TYR A 129 7.07 -19.46 8.10
C TYR A 129 6.22 -18.89 6.97
N GLY A 130 6.88 -18.33 5.96
CA GLY A 130 6.29 -17.85 4.74
C GLY A 130 5.33 -16.68 4.92
N VAL A 131 4.54 -16.47 3.91
CA VAL A 131 3.55 -15.39 3.85
C VAL A 131 2.18 -15.91 3.46
N VAL A 132 1.15 -15.20 3.86
CA VAL A 132 -0.20 -15.32 3.27
C VAL A 132 -0.32 -14.26 2.18
N ILE A 133 -0.71 -14.69 1.00
CA ILE A 133 -0.92 -13.83 -0.15
C ILE A 133 -2.41 -13.82 -0.48
N SER A 134 -3.05 -12.66 -0.38
CA SER A 134 -4.46 -12.48 -0.72
C SER A 134 -4.65 -11.44 -1.82
N ASP A 135 -5.68 -11.63 -2.62
CA ASP A 135 -6.05 -10.69 -3.69
C ASP A 135 -6.68 -9.44 -3.06
N ALA A 136 -6.19 -8.25 -3.45
CA ALA A 136 -6.71 -6.98 -2.95
C ALA A 136 -7.95 -6.49 -3.72
N THR A 137 -8.24 -7.10 -4.86
CA THR A 137 -9.25 -6.63 -5.82
C THR A 137 -10.53 -7.44 -5.80
N THR A 138 -10.52 -8.61 -5.16
CA THR A 138 -11.65 -9.53 -5.14
C THR A 138 -11.73 -10.29 -3.82
N VAL A 139 -12.92 -10.79 -3.51
CA VAL A 139 -13.19 -11.62 -2.35
C VAL A 139 -13.61 -13.02 -2.76
N ASP A 140 -13.56 -13.95 -1.83
CA ASP A 140 -14.19 -15.27 -2.00
C ASP A 140 -15.71 -15.10 -2.10
N LYS A 141 -16.28 -15.50 -3.24
CA LYS A 141 -17.72 -15.29 -3.51
C LYS A 141 -18.64 -16.07 -2.58
N THR A 142 -18.16 -17.12 -1.94
CA THR A 142 -18.95 -17.95 -1.03
C THR A 142 -19.01 -17.36 0.36
N THR A 143 -17.89 -16.87 0.86
CA THR A 143 -17.76 -16.36 2.23
C THR A 143 -17.83 -14.84 2.32
N GLY A 144 -17.49 -14.13 1.25
CA GLY A 144 -17.27 -12.68 1.25
C GLY A 144 -15.98 -12.26 1.96
N GLY A 145 -15.15 -13.24 2.38
CA GLY A 145 -13.85 -13.04 3.01
C GLY A 145 -12.71 -12.92 1.99
N LEU A 146 -11.48 -13.06 2.48
CA LEU A 146 -10.29 -12.92 1.62
C LEU A 146 -10.21 -14.00 0.55
N SER A 147 -9.92 -13.59 -0.68
CA SER A 147 -9.54 -14.48 -1.76
C SER A 147 -8.05 -14.77 -1.70
N TYR A 148 -7.66 -15.99 -1.34
CA TYR A 148 -6.27 -16.38 -1.18
C TYR A 148 -5.64 -16.80 -2.51
N ILE A 149 -4.50 -16.19 -2.85
CA ILE A 149 -3.64 -16.64 -3.94
C ILE A 149 -2.75 -17.78 -3.44
N GLN A 150 -2.19 -17.61 -2.23
CA GLN A 150 -1.32 -18.59 -1.57
C GLN A 150 -1.49 -18.46 -0.06
N SER A 151 -1.91 -19.55 0.58
CA SER A 151 -2.14 -19.56 2.03
C SER A 151 -1.68 -20.83 2.72
N LYS A 152 -1.22 -21.84 1.97
CA LYS A 152 -0.65 -23.09 2.49
C LYS A 152 0.81 -22.89 2.87
N TYR A 153 1.35 -23.75 3.71
CA TYR A 153 2.78 -23.74 4.10
C TYR A 153 3.64 -24.23 2.95
N THR A 154 3.20 -25.29 2.27
CA THR A 154 3.84 -25.84 1.08
C THR A 154 2.78 -26.06 0.01
N SER A 155 3.12 -25.83 -1.24
CA SER A 155 2.25 -26.09 -2.38
C SER A 155 3.10 -26.48 -3.59
N ASP A 156 2.71 -27.57 -4.25
CA ASP A 156 3.28 -27.96 -5.54
C ASP A 156 2.90 -26.99 -6.68
N GLU A 157 1.96 -26.08 -6.41
CA GLU A 157 1.43 -25.08 -7.34
C GLU A 157 1.61 -23.66 -6.82
N ASP A 158 2.76 -23.35 -6.23
CA ASP A 158 3.04 -21.98 -5.77
C ASP A 158 3.03 -21.02 -6.96
N LYS A 159 2.07 -20.10 -6.94
CA LYS A 159 1.88 -19.07 -7.97
C LYS A 159 2.96 -17.99 -7.89
N ILE A 160 3.50 -17.78 -6.70
CA ILE A 160 4.65 -16.90 -6.43
C ILE A 160 5.69 -17.74 -5.70
N LYS A 161 6.88 -17.85 -6.29
CA LYS A 161 7.98 -18.65 -5.72
C LYS A 161 8.46 -18.04 -4.41
N ILE A 162 8.54 -18.87 -3.35
CA ILE A 162 9.22 -18.54 -2.09
C ILE A 162 10.31 -19.62 -1.91
N ALA A 163 11.57 -19.21 -2.03
CA ALA A 163 12.70 -20.14 -1.94
C ALA A 163 13.10 -20.40 -0.49
N GLU A 164 13.14 -19.34 0.35
CA GLU A 164 13.39 -19.45 1.78
C GLU A 164 12.21 -18.84 2.56
N PRO A 165 11.31 -19.68 3.10
CA PRO A 165 10.11 -19.21 3.78
C PRO A 165 10.32 -18.84 5.26
N ARG A 166 11.46 -19.18 5.87
CA ARG A 166 11.67 -19.04 7.30
C ARG A 166 11.95 -17.60 7.69
N ILE A 167 11.24 -17.10 8.70
CA ILE A 167 11.33 -15.72 9.19
C ILE A 167 11.94 -15.74 10.59
N TYR A 168 13.26 -15.68 10.65
CA TYR A 168 14.00 -15.56 11.92
C TYR A 168 14.03 -14.14 12.43
N PHE A 169 13.97 -13.14 11.55
CA PHE A 169 13.96 -11.72 11.85
C PHE A 169 12.64 -11.10 11.37
N GLY A 170 11.90 -10.48 12.28
CA GLY A 170 10.57 -9.92 12.00
C GLY A 170 10.11 -8.89 13.03
N LEU A 171 8.84 -8.54 13.02
CA LEU A 171 8.23 -7.60 13.98
C LEU A 171 7.80 -8.26 15.29
N ALA A 172 7.47 -9.55 15.26
CA ALA A 172 7.03 -10.30 16.44
C ALA A 172 8.18 -11.08 17.12
N THR A 173 9.36 -11.12 16.53
CA THR A 173 10.51 -11.92 16.97
C THR A 173 11.35 -11.19 18.03
N ASN A 174 10.83 -11.06 19.25
CA ASN A 174 11.48 -10.30 20.33
C ASN A 174 12.41 -11.14 21.20
N ASP A 175 12.30 -12.48 21.18
CA ASP A 175 13.09 -13.37 22.03
C ASP A 175 14.47 -13.65 21.43
N THR A 176 15.48 -13.72 22.29
CA THR A 176 16.78 -14.33 21.94
C THR A 176 16.59 -15.83 21.82
N ILE A 177 17.03 -16.41 20.71
CA ILE A 177 16.94 -17.85 20.44
C ILE A 177 18.31 -18.48 20.28
N VAL A 178 18.34 -19.79 20.37
CA VAL A 178 19.54 -20.59 20.09
C VAL A 178 19.13 -21.70 19.11
N THR A 179 19.81 -21.71 17.97
CA THR A 179 19.63 -22.70 16.91
C THR A 179 20.63 -23.84 17.04
N ASN A 180 20.36 -24.94 16.36
CA ASN A 180 21.26 -26.10 16.22
C ASN A 180 21.72 -26.65 17.59
N VAL A 181 20.78 -26.79 18.52
CA VAL A 181 21.06 -27.41 19.82
C VAL A 181 20.99 -28.93 19.72
N LYS A 182 21.76 -29.62 20.55
CA LYS A 182 21.78 -31.06 20.62
C LYS A 182 20.42 -31.61 21.06
N ASP A 183 19.98 -32.70 20.43
CA ASP A 183 18.76 -33.44 20.75
C ASP A 183 17.44 -32.66 20.58
N LYS A 184 17.45 -31.51 19.88
CA LYS A 184 16.26 -30.74 19.57
C LYS A 184 16.39 -30.08 18.20
N LYS A 185 15.39 -30.31 17.36
CA LYS A 185 15.20 -29.58 16.12
C LYS A 185 14.16 -28.48 16.29
N GLU A 186 14.23 -27.51 15.43
CA GLU A 186 13.30 -26.39 15.41
C GLU A 186 11.99 -26.82 14.76
N PHE A 187 10.87 -26.27 15.23
CA PHE A 187 9.57 -26.42 14.60
C PHE A 187 9.56 -25.58 13.32
N ASP A 188 9.31 -26.21 12.19
CA ASP A 188 9.24 -25.53 10.90
C ASP A 188 7.79 -25.09 10.59
N TYR A 189 6.92 -26.01 10.26
CA TYR A 189 5.50 -25.74 10.04
C TYR A 189 4.64 -26.96 10.40
N PRO A 190 3.34 -26.77 10.73
CA PRO A 190 2.45 -27.89 11.05
C PRO A 190 2.06 -28.65 9.79
N THR A 191 2.15 -29.99 9.84
CA THR A 191 1.66 -30.90 8.79
C THR A 191 0.28 -31.44 9.11
N SER A 192 -0.07 -31.49 10.40
CA SER A 192 -1.40 -31.85 10.90
C SER A 192 -1.65 -31.22 12.27
N THR A 193 -2.77 -31.51 12.92
CA THR A 193 -3.07 -31.06 14.28
C THR A 193 -2.09 -31.60 15.33
N THR A 194 -1.36 -32.69 15.03
CA THR A 194 -0.47 -33.39 15.97
C THR A 194 0.96 -33.58 15.46
N SER A 195 1.25 -33.20 14.23
CA SER A 195 2.55 -33.36 13.61
C SER A 195 3.03 -32.07 12.92
N TYR A 196 4.35 -31.93 12.84
CA TYR A 196 5.01 -30.79 12.22
C TYR A 196 6.30 -31.24 11.55
N GLU A 197 6.77 -30.44 10.59
CA GLU A 197 8.13 -30.57 10.04
C GLU A 197 9.14 -29.91 10.96
N GLU A 198 10.37 -30.40 10.87
CA GLU A 198 11.51 -29.94 11.67
C GLU A 198 12.54 -29.25 10.78
N ASN A 199 13.25 -28.27 11.36
CA ASN A 199 14.29 -27.52 10.70
C ASN A 199 15.60 -27.50 11.51
N GLU A 200 16.70 -27.30 10.79
CA GLU A 200 18.01 -26.94 11.32
C GLU A 200 18.48 -25.66 10.61
N TYR A 201 18.84 -24.64 11.38
CA TYR A 201 19.26 -23.36 10.84
C TYR A 201 20.65 -23.48 10.19
N ASP A 202 20.75 -23.14 8.91
CA ASP A 202 22.00 -23.14 8.13
C ASP A 202 22.49 -21.73 7.75
N GLY A 203 21.75 -20.66 8.16
CA GLY A 203 22.09 -19.27 7.89
C GLY A 203 23.37 -18.80 8.58
N GLU A 204 23.90 -17.68 8.14
CA GLU A 204 25.16 -17.11 8.65
C GLU A 204 25.01 -16.32 9.94
N ALA A 205 23.79 -15.83 10.25
CA ALA A 205 23.55 -15.01 11.43
C ALA A 205 23.79 -15.74 12.75
N GLY A 206 24.01 -14.96 13.77
CA GLY A 206 24.15 -15.41 15.15
C GLY A 206 25.60 -15.41 15.67
N ILE A 207 25.69 -15.42 16.96
CA ILE A 207 26.97 -15.50 17.72
C ILE A 207 27.22 -16.97 18.08
N SER A 208 28.45 -17.44 17.89
CA SER A 208 28.84 -18.79 18.28
C SER A 208 28.54 -19.04 19.75
N ALA A 209 27.92 -20.17 20.07
CA ALA A 209 27.58 -20.53 21.45
C ALA A 209 28.75 -21.10 22.23
N ASN A 210 29.98 -20.61 21.99
CA ASN A 210 31.15 -20.97 22.81
C ASN A 210 31.00 -20.44 24.25
N LEU A 211 31.77 -20.99 25.18
CA LEU A 211 31.62 -20.72 26.61
C LEU A 211 31.84 -19.23 26.97
N PHE A 212 32.78 -18.56 26.30
CA PHE A 212 33.07 -17.15 26.53
C PHE A 212 31.90 -16.26 26.09
N ASP A 213 31.42 -16.43 24.86
CA ASP A 213 30.29 -15.65 24.34
C ASP A 213 29.02 -15.91 25.14
N ARG A 214 28.75 -17.14 25.54
CA ARG A 214 27.66 -17.49 26.45
C ARG A 214 27.73 -16.76 27.78
N ALA A 215 28.94 -16.65 28.37
CA ALA A 215 29.14 -15.93 29.62
C ALA A 215 28.86 -14.43 29.48
N VAL A 216 29.42 -13.82 28.43
CA VAL A 216 29.19 -12.40 28.12
C VAL A 216 27.69 -12.12 27.85
N LEU A 217 27.05 -12.91 26.98
CA LEU A 217 25.65 -12.74 26.64
C LEU A 217 24.71 -13.05 27.81
N SER A 218 25.07 -14.00 28.70
CA SER A 218 24.28 -14.24 29.91
C SER A 218 24.20 -13.02 30.83
N ILE A 219 25.26 -12.23 30.88
CA ILE A 219 25.32 -10.99 31.67
C ILE A 219 24.55 -9.86 30.93
N SER A 220 24.82 -9.68 29.63
CA SER A 220 24.19 -8.64 28.80
C SER A 220 22.69 -8.80 28.75
N GLU A 221 22.21 -10.00 28.45
CA GLU A 221 20.77 -10.32 28.32
C GLU A 221 20.11 -10.63 29.69
N LYS A 222 20.87 -10.57 30.79
CA LYS A 222 20.41 -10.96 32.15
C LYS A 222 19.75 -12.35 32.16
N ASN A 223 20.32 -13.28 31.38
CA ASN A 223 19.78 -14.62 31.15
C ASN A 223 20.82 -15.70 31.46
N TYR A 224 20.92 -16.07 32.73
CA TYR A 224 21.88 -17.09 33.18
C TYR A 224 21.67 -18.48 32.56
N LYS A 225 20.47 -18.76 31.99
CA LYS A 225 20.18 -20.03 31.33
C LYS A 225 21.00 -20.23 30.06
N LEU A 226 21.47 -19.14 29.42
CA LEU A 226 22.39 -19.23 28.30
C LEU A 226 23.76 -19.84 28.73
N LEU A 227 24.22 -19.52 29.93
CA LEU A 227 25.51 -20.01 30.43
C LEU A 227 25.47 -21.52 30.77
N PHE A 228 24.41 -21.96 31.46
CA PHE A 228 24.35 -23.29 32.05
C PHE A 228 23.61 -24.34 31.22
N ASN A 229 23.38 -24.12 29.93
CA ASN A 229 22.70 -25.06 29.06
C ASN A 229 23.69 -26.09 28.46
N SER A 230 23.48 -27.37 28.77
CA SER A 230 24.29 -28.48 28.25
C SER A 230 23.89 -28.94 26.84
N SER A 231 22.75 -28.48 26.31
CA SER A 231 22.31 -28.84 24.96
C SER A 231 22.99 -28.02 23.87
N MET A 232 23.70 -26.93 24.21
CA MET A 232 24.46 -26.14 23.24
C MET A 232 25.79 -26.83 22.91
N ASN A 233 26.18 -26.79 21.65
CA ASN A 233 27.41 -27.36 21.09
C ASN A 233 28.15 -26.33 20.23
N SER A 234 29.20 -26.74 19.51
CA SER A 234 29.99 -25.87 18.63
C SER A 234 29.23 -25.30 17.46
N ASP A 235 28.15 -25.95 17.02
CA ASP A 235 27.37 -25.59 15.83
C ASP A 235 26.16 -24.70 16.22
N SER A 236 25.94 -24.60 17.56
CA SER A 236 24.85 -23.75 18.06
C SER A 236 25.16 -22.26 17.85
N LYS A 237 24.19 -21.52 17.40
CA LYS A 237 24.25 -20.07 17.21
C LYS A 237 23.19 -19.36 18.07
N ILE A 238 23.57 -18.26 18.68
CA ILE A 238 22.68 -17.40 19.47
C ILE A 238 22.25 -16.22 18.59
N LEU A 239 20.97 -16.16 18.25
CA LEU A 239 20.39 -15.07 17.47
C LEU A 239 19.68 -14.09 18.41
N MET A 240 20.05 -12.81 18.32
CA MET A 240 19.52 -11.72 19.13
C MET A 240 19.23 -10.47 18.28
N ASN A 241 18.57 -9.46 18.85
CA ASN A 241 18.13 -8.28 18.14
C ASN A 241 17.36 -8.65 16.86
N ARG A 242 16.41 -9.57 17.01
CA ARG A 242 15.67 -10.17 15.91
C ARG A 242 14.48 -9.32 15.47
N ASN A 243 13.97 -8.45 16.36
CA ASN A 243 12.99 -7.45 15.94
C ASN A 243 13.66 -6.45 14.99
N ILE A 244 13.15 -6.37 13.77
CA ILE A 244 13.78 -5.61 12.68
C ILE A 244 13.85 -4.10 12.95
N ARG A 245 12.84 -3.52 13.63
CA ARG A 245 12.87 -2.10 14.02
C ARG A 245 13.90 -1.84 15.11
N ASP A 246 13.93 -2.68 16.13
CA ASP A 246 14.90 -2.55 17.21
C ASP A 246 16.32 -2.81 16.71
N ARG A 247 16.50 -3.77 15.79
CA ARG A 247 17.76 -4.03 15.11
C ARG A 247 18.28 -2.80 14.36
N ALA A 248 17.44 -2.16 13.55
CA ALA A 248 17.79 -0.93 12.86
C ALA A 248 18.11 0.21 13.84
N LYS A 249 17.32 0.36 14.92
CA LYS A 249 17.57 1.36 15.98
C LYS A 249 18.91 1.14 16.71
N VAL A 250 19.31 -0.10 16.92
CA VAL A 250 20.62 -0.42 17.55
C VAL A 250 21.76 -0.02 16.62
N LEU A 251 21.62 -0.24 15.32
CA LEU A 251 22.65 0.10 14.34
C LEU A 251 22.74 1.62 14.09
N LEU A 252 21.61 2.31 13.95
CA LEU A 252 21.57 3.74 13.70
C LEU A 252 20.43 4.42 14.51
N PRO A 253 20.67 4.77 15.79
CA PRO A 253 19.63 5.22 16.72
C PRO A 253 19.10 6.64 16.48
N TYR A 254 19.68 7.38 15.54
CA TYR A 254 19.39 8.80 15.32
C TYR A 254 18.23 9.05 14.36
N LEU A 255 17.78 8.00 13.67
CA LEU A 255 16.66 8.07 12.72
C LEU A 255 15.32 7.83 13.42
N LEU A 256 14.27 8.34 12.82
CA LEU A 256 12.92 7.94 13.11
C LEU A 256 12.54 6.80 12.16
N TYR A 257 12.17 5.65 12.70
CA TYR A 257 11.77 4.48 11.93
C TYR A 257 10.26 4.35 11.86
N ASP A 258 9.74 3.98 10.67
CA ASP A 258 8.32 3.73 10.46
C ASP A 258 7.81 2.61 11.39
N GLU A 259 6.55 2.74 11.84
CA GLU A 259 5.93 1.72 12.69
C GLU A 259 5.36 0.54 11.90
N SER A 260 5.28 0.67 10.58
CA SER A 260 4.67 -0.28 9.66
C SER A 260 5.64 -0.78 8.58
N PRO A 261 6.77 -1.43 8.93
CA PRO A 261 7.59 -2.09 7.94
C PRO A 261 6.80 -3.21 7.24
N TYR A 262 7.20 -3.53 6.03
CA TYR A 262 6.51 -4.51 5.20
C TYR A 262 7.47 -5.47 4.51
N MET A 263 6.94 -6.61 4.11
CA MET A 263 7.70 -7.67 3.47
C MET A 263 7.55 -7.62 1.96
N VAL A 264 8.65 -7.83 1.26
CA VAL A 264 8.72 -7.97 -0.20
C VAL A 264 9.26 -9.36 -0.52
N ILE A 265 8.64 -10.00 -1.50
CA ILE A 265 9.10 -11.26 -2.08
C ILE A 265 9.98 -10.90 -3.28
N ARG A 266 11.23 -11.32 -3.27
CA ARG A 266 12.19 -11.09 -4.35
C ARG A 266 11.96 -12.04 -5.51
N ASP A 267 12.54 -11.75 -6.67
CA ASP A 267 12.41 -12.60 -7.87
C ASP A 267 13.04 -13.98 -7.70
N ASP A 268 14.08 -14.10 -6.86
CA ASP A 268 14.68 -15.38 -6.47
C ASP A 268 13.84 -16.18 -5.47
N GLY A 269 12.88 -15.54 -4.82
CA GLY A 269 12.00 -16.11 -3.80
C GLY A 269 12.46 -15.89 -2.36
N GLU A 270 13.48 -15.07 -2.14
CA GLU A 270 13.87 -14.63 -0.80
C GLU A 270 12.86 -13.63 -0.24
N LEU A 271 12.73 -13.61 1.10
CA LEU A 271 11.87 -12.69 1.83
C LEU A 271 12.70 -11.58 2.46
N VAL A 272 12.40 -10.34 2.13
CA VAL A 272 13.06 -9.18 2.72
C VAL A 272 12.06 -8.19 3.32
N TRP A 273 12.44 -7.57 4.42
CA TRP A 273 11.72 -6.47 5.01
C TRP A 273 12.19 -5.15 4.43
N VAL A 274 11.26 -4.27 4.14
CA VAL A 274 11.53 -2.87 3.83
C VAL A 274 11.04 -2.02 5.00
N LEU A 275 11.94 -1.24 5.57
CA LEU A 275 11.67 -0.34 6.69
C LEU A 275 12.05 1.08 6.28
N ASP A 276 11.06 1.95 6.26
CA ASP A 276 11.27 3.38 6.02
C ASP A 276 11.91 4.06 7.22
N ALA A 277 12.91 4.89 6.96
CA ALA A 277 13.61 5.65 7.97
C ALA A 277 13.64 7.13 7.60
N TYR A 278 13.36 7.96 8.60
CA TYR A 278 13.19 9.40 8.42
C TYR A 278 14.27 10.17 9.15
N THR A 279 14.80 11.18 8.50
CA THR A 279 15.55 12.26 9.12
C THR A 279 14.58 13.31 9.64
N VAL A 280 14.72 13.75 10.88
CA VAL A 280 13.79 14.68 11.52
C VAL A 280 14.53 15.78 12.29
N SER A 281 13.94 16.97 12.31
CA SER A 281 14.42 18.10 13.13
C SER A 281 13.23 18.93 13.61
N ASN A 282 13.41 19.67 14.71
CA ASN A 282 12.48 20.69 15.20
C ASN A 282 13.06 22.10 15.13
N SER A 283 14.22 22.25 14.47
CA SER A 283 15.03 23.47 14.47
C SER A 283 15.40 23.95 13.06
N TYR A 284 14.69 23.44 12.03
CA TYR A 284 14.91 23.91 10.67
C TYR A 284 14.46 25.38 10.53
N PRO A 285 15.30 26.28 9.99
CA PRO A 285 14.98 27.70 9.95
C PRO A 285 13.72 28.00 9.13
N TYR A 286 12.88 28.88 9.64
CA TYR A 286 11.64 29.36 9.02
C TYR A 286 10.57 28.32 8.68
N SER A 287 10.81 27.01 8.82
CA SER A 287 9.82 26.00 8.54
C SER A 287 8.72 25.94 9.59
N GLN A 288 7.49 25.70 9.13
CA GLN A 288 6.30 25.51 9.99
C GLN A 288 6.47 24.27 10.85
N LYS A 289 6.11 24.39 12.12
CA LYS A 289 6.06 23.24 13.03
C LYS A 289 4.77 22.45 12.87
N THR A 290 4.92 21.15 12.89
CA THR A 290 3.79 20.21 12.94
C THR A 290 3.96 19.24 14.11
N THR A 291 2.86 18.67 14.59
CA THR A 291 2.88 17.65 15.65
C THR A 291 2.64 16.28 15.03
N ILE A 292 3.54 15.35 15.26
CA ILE A 292 3.43 13.96 14.86
C ILE A 292 3.25 13.06 16.08
N GLN A 293 2.63 11.90 15.88
CA GLN A 293 2.55 10.86 16.89
C GLN A 293 3.49 9.72 16.51
N VAL A 294 4.36 9.33 17.44
CA VAL A 294 5.32 8.24 17.26
C VAL A 294 5.35 7.41 18.53
N GLU A 295 5.15 6.11 18.40
CA GLU A 295 5.10 5.17 19.55
C GLU A 295 4.15 5.67 20.67
N GLY A 296 2.99 6.20 20.27
CA GLY A 296 1.99 6.75 21.18
C GLY A 296 2.34 8.10 21.83
N LYS A 297 3.47 8.71 21.48
CA LYS A 297 3.92 10.00 22.02
C LYS A 297 3.85 11.09 20.96
N TYR A 298 3.42 12.29 21.38
CA TYR A 298 3.41 13.47 20.52
C TYR A 298 4.79 14.13 20.50
N LYS A 299 5.27 14.45 19.30
CA LYS A 299 6.54 15.14 19.06
C LYS A 299 6.33 16.28 18.08
N GLN A 300 6.87 17.47 18.38
CA GLN A 300 6.91 18.57 17.42
C GLN A 300 8.14 18.47 16.53
N ILE A 301 7.92 18.57 15.23
CA ILE A 301 8.96 18.63 14.21
C ILE A 301 8.69 19.79 13.26
N ASN A 302 9.70 20.22 12.54
CA ASN A 302 9.58 21.15 11.41
C ASN A 302 10.47 20.76 10.22
N TYR A 303 10.93 19.52 10.20
CA TYR A 303 11.65 18.89 9.11
C TYR A 303 11.44 17.39 9.17
N ILE A 304 11.10 16.78 8.06
CA ILE A 304 11.06 15.33 7.89
C ILE A 304 11.28 14.96 6.43
N ARG A 305 12.17 13.99 6.18
CA ARG A 305 12.38 13.37 4.87
C ARG A 305 12.56 11.87 4.99
N ASN A 306 12.07 11.12 4.02
CA ASN A 306 12.32 9.69 3.88
C ASN A 306 13.55 9.47 2.99
N SER A 307 14.69 9.88 3.47
CA SER A 307 15.95 9.85 2.74
C SER A 307 16.71 8.54 2.87
N ILE A 308 16.22 7.64 3.70
CA ILE A 308 16.85 6.36 3.97
C ILE A 308 15.80 5.26 3.97
N LYS A 309 16.08 4.17 3.26
CA LYS A 309 15.33 2.92 3.36
C LYS A 309 16.24 1.81 3.86
N VAL A 310 15.73 0.98 4.75
CA VAL A 310 16.46 -0.15 5.31
C VAL A 310 15.87 -1.43 4.75
N VAL A 311 16.71 -2.25 4.14
CA VAL A 311 16.35 -3.58 3.66
C VAL A 311 16.97 -4.60 4.61
N ILE A 312 16.15 -5.50 5.14
CA ILE A 312 16.57 -6.50 6.13
C ILE A 312 16.15 -7.87 5.63
N ASP A 313 17.08 -8.77 5.51
CA ASP A 313 16.82 -10.16 5.19
C ASP A 313 16.03 -10.85 6.31
N ALA A 314 14.96 -11.58 5.96
CA ALA A 314 14.09 -12.21 6.96
C ALA A 314 14.70 -13.48 7.56
N TYR A 315 15.63 -14.14 6.86
CA TYR A 315 16.27 -15.38 7.29
C TYR A 315 17.51 -15.15 8.15
N ASP A 316 18.45 -14.31 7.68
CA ASP A 316 19.72 -14.08 8.36
C ASP A 316 19.86 -12.70 9.03
N GLY A 317 18.90 -11.79 8.80
CA GLY A 317 18.87 -10.46 9.41
C GLY A 317 19.92 -9.50 8.87
N THR A 318 20.55 -9.78 7.74
CA THR A 318 21.46 -8.85 7.05
C THR A 318 20.73 -7.54 6.81
N THR A 319 21.32 -6.45 7.31
CA THR A 319 20.67 -5.13 7.34
C THR A 319 21.45 -4.14 6.49
N LYS A 320 20.82 -3.58 5.47
CA LYS A 320 21.42 -2.63 4.52
C LYS A 320 20.68 -1.31 4.55
N PHE A 321 21.39 -0.20 4.73
CA PHE A 321 20.85 1.15 4.69
C PHE A 321 21.12 1.76 3.31
N TYR A 322 20.08 2.18 2.60
CA TYR A 322 20.16 2.80 1.29
C TYR A 322 19.81 4.29 1.38
N ILE A 323 20.64 5.15 0.82
CA ILE A 323 20.32 6.57 0.65
C ILE A 323 19.41 6.71 -0.57
N THR A 324 18.18 7.17 -0.36
CA THR A 324 17.19 7.41 -1.42
C THR A 324 17.08 8.88 -1.81
N ASP A 325 17.54 9.79 -0.94
CA ASP A 325 17.62 11.22 -1.21
C ASP A 325 18.98 11.78 -0.75
N SER A 326 19.92 11.89 -1.69
CA SER A 326 21.25 12.47 -1.43
C SER A 326 21.24 14.00 -1.27
N THR A 327 20.11 14.66 -1.46
CA THR A 327 19.97 16.11 -1.23
C THR A 327 19.68 16.43 0.24
N ASP A 328 19.36 15.42 1.06
CA ASP A 328 19.14 15.58 2.49
C ASP A 328 20.46 15.74 3.24
N PRO A 329 20.76 16.91 3.81
CA PRO A 329 22.02 17.15 4.51
C PRO A 329 22.16 16.30 5.79
N ILE A 330 21.06 15.93 6.45
CA ILE A 330 21.09 15.12 7.67
C ILE A 330 21.42 13.68 7.31
N ALA A 331 20.78 13.10 6.30
CA ALA A 331 21.09 11.76 5.82
C ALA A 331 22.54 11.64 5.36
N MET A 332 23.02 12.61 4.57
CA MET A 332 24.40 12.64 4.11
C MET A 332 25.40 12.82 5.23
N SER A 333 25.04 13.52 6.31
CA SER A 333 25.90 13.60 7.50
C SER A 333 26.06 12.25 8.16
N TYR A 334 24.97 11.47 8.32
CA TYR A 334 25.05 10.10 8.86
C TYR A 334 25.83 9.17 7.93
N TYR A 335 25.62 9.25 6.64
CA TYR A 335 26.40 8.50 5.64
C TYR A 335 27.90 8.74 5.79
N ASN A 336 28.31 9.99 5.95
CA ASN A 336 29.72 10.36 6.09
C ASN A 336 30.31 9.96 7.46
N MET A 337 29.49 9.94 8.53
CA MET A 337 29.94 9.54 9.86
C MET A 337 30.05 8.02 10.04
N TYR A 338 29.17 7.26 9.37
CA TYR A 338 29.04 5.82 9.52
C TYR A 338 29.00 5.10 8.16
N PRO A 339 30.01 5.30 7.28
CA PRO A 339 29.94 4.80 5.90
C PRO A 339 29.79 3.26 5.82
N GLU A 340 30.28 2.54 6.83
CA GLU A 340 30.21 1.07 6.88
C GLU A 340 28.80 0.51 7.08
N LEU A 341 27.85 1.34 7.56
CA LEU A 341 26.45 0.93 7.73
C LEU A 341 25.64 1.07 6.45
N PHE A 342 26.10 1.91 5.52
CA PHE A 342 25.37 2.23 4.31
C PHE A 342 25.93 1.49 3.10
N VAL A 343 25.04 1.17 2.19
CA VAL A 343 25.40 0.81 0.82
C VAL A 343 25.95 2.07 0.12
N ASP A 344 26.84 1.90 -0.86
CA ASP A 344 27.36 3.07 -1.61
C ASP A 344 26.18 3.92 -2.12
N LYS A 345 26.27 5.23 -1.94
CA LYS A 345 25.20 6.18 -2.29
C LYS A 345 24.84 6.22 -3.78
N ASN A 346 25.70 5.67 -4.64
CA ASN A 346 25.46 5.53 -6.07
C ASN A 346 24.82 4.17 -6.42
N GLU A 347 24.73 3.27 -5.46
CA GLU A 347 24.06 1.98 -5.61
C GLU A 347 22.61 2.10 -5.16
N SER A 348 21.69 1.75 -6.02
CA SER A 348 20.26 1.74 -5.73
C SER A 348 19.82 0.45 -5.05
N ILE A 349 18.66 0.48 -4.42
CA ILE A 349 17.97 -0.74 -3.98
C ILE A 349 17.78 -1.66 -5.19
N PRO A 350 17.98 -2.98 -5.08
CA PRO A 350 17.76 -3.91 -6.17
C PRO A 350 16.37 -3.75 -6.83
N GLU A 351 16.32 -3.86 -8.16
CA GLU A 351 15.11 -3.58 -8.94
C GLU A 351 13.93 -4.50 -8.55
N ASP A 352 14.22 -5.77 -8.23
CA ASP A 352 13.24 -6.75 -7.77
C ASP A 352 12.58 -6.36 -6.43
N ILE A 353 13.26 -5.56 -5.61
CA ILE A 353 12.70 -4.97 -4.40
C ILE A 353 11.99 -3.64 -4.73
N GLN A 354 12.64 -2.77 -5.54
CA GLN A 354 12.13 -1.44 -5.88
C GLN A 354 10.71 -1.46 -6.44
N LYS A 355 10.39 -2.42 -7.33
CA LYS A 355 9.07 -2.55 -7.97
C LYS A 355 7.91 -2.77 -6.98
N ASN A 356 8.21 -3.21 -5.76
CA ASN A 356 7.24 -3.44 -4.69
C ASN A 356 7.39 -2.47 -3.50
N ILE A 357 8.25 -1.45 -3.63
CA ILE A 357 8.29 -0.35 -2.66
C ILE A 357 7.09 0.55 -2.88
N VAL A 358 6.48 0.97 -1.78
CA VAL A 358 5.33 1.88 -1.79
C VAL A 358 5.69 3.23 -1.19
N TYR A 359 4.89 4.26 -1.49
CA TYR A 359 5.03 5.56 -0.83
C TYR A 359 4.70 5.42 0.66
N PRO A 360 5.55 5.91 1.61
CA PRO A 360 5.29 5.71 3.04
C PRO A 360 4.06 6.50 3.51
N GLU A 361 3.05 5.81 4.02
CA GLU A 361 1.78 6.41 4.46
C GLU A 361 1.98 7.42 5.61
N PHE A 362 2.90 7.13 6.54
CA PHE A 362 3.22 8.03 7.65
C PHE A 362 3.73 9.39 7.15
N LEU A 363 4.69 9.40 6.22
CA LEU A 363 5.21 10.63 5.62
C LEU A 363 4.13 11.35 4.81
N TYR A 364 3.36 10.57 4.02
CA TYR A 364 2.31 11.11 3.17
C TYR A 364 1.25 11.88 3.98
N LYS A 365 0.79 11.35 5.11
CA LYS A 365 -0.16 12.02 5.99
C LYS A 365 0.36 13.37 6.51
N ILE A 366 1.63 13.43 6.87
CA ILE A 366 2.27 14.66 7.31
C ILE A 366 2.34 15.68 6.16
N GLN A 367 2.77 15.25 4.99
CA GLN A 367 2.86 16.08 3.79
C GLN A 367 1.48 16.58 3.34
N ALA A 368 0.49 15.70 3.36
CA ALA A 368 -0.90 16.03 3.05
C ALA A 368 -1.42 17.15 3.97
N THR A 369 -1.20 17.02 5.28
CA THR A 369 -1.60 18.06 6.26
C THR A 369 -0.85 19.39 6.03
N VAL A 370 0.43 19.34 5.69
CA VAL A 370 1.21 20.56 5.37
C VAL A 370 0.65 21.22 4.11
N LEU A 371 0.30 20.44 3.10
CA LEU A 371 -0.25 20.93 1.83
C LEU A 371 -1.63 21.56 1.96
N GLU A 372 -2.42 21.31 3.00
CA GLU A 372 -3.69 21.99 3.25
C GLU A 372 -3.56 23.52 3.23
N ARG A 373 -2.40 24.03 3.60
CA ARG A 373 -2.08 25.48 3.56
C ARG A 373 -0.93 25.81 2.60
N TYR A 374 0.12 24.98 2.57
CA TYR A 374 1.37 25.27 1.84
C TYR A 374 1.36 24.78 0.38
N HIS A 375 0.20 24.30 -0.13
CA HIS A 375 -0.04 24.22 -1.57
C HIS A 375 0.01 25.63 -2.19
N ASN A 376 -0.35 26.63 -1.42
CA ASN A 376 -0.36 28.03 -1.84
C ASN A 376 1.01 28.66 -1.65
N VAL A 377 1.57 29.16 -2.74
CA VAL A 377 2.87 29.87 -2.75
C VAL A 377 2.71 31.39 -2.71
N ASN A 378 1.47 31.90 -2.76
CA ASN A 378 1.20 33.33 -2.69
C ASN A 378 1.14 33.80 -1.23
N THR A 379 2.06 34.71 -0.88
CA THR A 379 2.19 35.28 0.48
C THR A 379 0.90 35.91 0.99
N GLU A 380 0.17 36.65 0.15
CA GLU A 380 -1.07 37.35 0.53
C GLU A 380 -2.19 36.36 0.84
N ILE A 381 -2.37 35.35 -0.01
CA ILE A 381 -3.39 34.32 0.16
C ILE A 381 -3.09 33.49 1.40
N LEU A 382 -1.82 33.09 1.61
CA LEU A 382 -1.42 32.35 2.81
C LEU A 382 -1.66 33.17 4.10
N TYR A 383 -1.30 34.46 4.08
CA TYR A 383 -1.48 35.36 5.21
C TYR A 383 -2.95 35.55 5.58
N ARG A 384 -3.79 35.74 4.58
CA ARG A 384 -5.26 35.91 4.78
C ARG A 384 -5.99 34.61 5.06
N SER A 385 -5.35 33.47 4.79
CA SER A 385 -5.99 32.13 4.80
C SER A 385 -7.22 32.06 3.88
N ASP A 386 -7.13 32.70 2.68
CA ASP A 386 -8.24 32.80 1.72
C ASP A 386 -8.47 31.49 0.96
N ASP A 387 -7.47 30.64 0.80
CA ASP A 387 -7.53 29.37 0.10
C ASP A 387 -6.94 28.26 0.99
N VAL A 388 -7.73 27.78 1.93
CA VAL A 388 -7.39 26.65 2.80
C VAL A 388 -8.08 25.41 2.26
N TRP A 389 -7.32 24.32 2.12
CA TRP A 389 -7.85 23.03 1.74
C TRP A 389 -8.02 22.13 2.97
N GLU A 390 -8.86 21.14 2.84
CA GLU A 390 -9.06 20.08 3.84
C GLU A 390 -9.09 18.73 3.09
N ALA A 391 -8.56 17.69 3.74
CA ALA A 391 -8.82 16.33 3.27
C ALA A 391 -10.33 16.13 3.19
N ASP A 392 -10.81 15.50 2.11
CA ASP A 392 -12.24 15.25 1.92
C ASP A 392 -12.82 14.45 3.08
N ARG A 393 -14.12 14.46 3.24
CA ARG A 393 -14.82 13.80 4.32
C ARG A 393 -15.77 12.74 3.80
N GLN A 394 -15.95 11.70 4.59
CA GLN A 394 -16.91 10.63 4.32
C GLN A 394 -17.81 10.40 5.54
N ILE A 395 -18.92 9.69 5.34
CA ILE A 395 -19.79 9.28 6.42
C ILE A 395 -19.12 8.14 7.19
N GLY A 396 -18.95 8.31 8.50
CA GLY A 396 -18.39 7.28 9.38
C GLY A 396 -19.37 6.13 9.64
N SER A 397 -18.85 4.97 10.02
CA SER A 397 -19.66 3.81 10.36
C SER A 397 -20.49 4.05 11.63
N GLY A 398 -21.80 3.86 11.56
CA GLY A 398 -22.70 3.81 12.71
C GLY A 398 -23.18 5.13 13.30
N ASP A 399 -22.55 6.25 12.99
CA ASP A 399 -22.99 7.59 13.35
C ASP A 399 -22.89 8.50 12.12
N MET A 400 -23.79 9.48 12.01
CA MET A 400 -23.71 10.52 10.96
C MET A 400 -22.50 11.45 11.13
N ASN A 401 -21.51 11.07 11.91
CA ASN A 401 -20.31 11.84 12.13
C ASN A 401 -19.42 11.76 10.89
N LYS A 402 -19.10 12.90 10.34
CA LYS A 402 -18.20 13.05 9.20
C LYS A 402 -16.77 12.84 9.69
N ILE A 403 -16.09 11.89 9.06
CA ILE A 403 -14.67 11.61 9.31
C ILE A 403 -13.86 12.04 8.09
N SER A 404 -12.62 12.47 8.30
CA SER A 404 -11.70 12.71 7.19
C SER A 404 -11.43 11.41 6.44
N VAL A 405 -11.33 11.50 5.11
CA VAL A 405 -10.87 10.39 4.30
C VAL A 405 -9.42 10.11 4.64
N GLU A 406 -9.10 8.85 4.92
CA GLU A 406 -7.72 8.40 5.11
C GLU A 406 -7.08 8.11 3.74
N PRO A 407 -5.76 8.35 3.57
CA PRO A 407 -5.05 7.95 2.36
C PRO A 407 -5.20 6.45 2.09
N TYR A 408 -5.35 6.09 0.83
CA TYR A 408 -5.51 4.68 0.42
C TYR A 408 -4.67 4.36 -0.82
N TYR A 409 -4.21 3.12 -0.91
CA TYR A 409 -3.48 2.64 -2.08
C TYR A 409 -4.44 2.17 -3.16
N THR A 410 -4.19 2.61 -4.39
CA THR A 410 -4.88 2.11 -5.58
C THR A 410 -3.93 2.08 -6.77
N VAL A 411 -4.23 1.26 -7.76
CA VAL A 411 -3.51 1.29 -9.04
C VAL A 411 -4.07 2.43 -9.88
N LEU A 412 -3.18 3.21 -10.46
CA LEU A 412 -3.51 4.34 -11.31
C LEU A 412 -2.48 4.46 -12.44
N LYS A 413 -2.84 5.20 -13.47
CA LYS A 413 -1.92 5.56 -14.54
C LYS A 413 -1.86 7.09 -14.61
N THR A 414 -0.73 7.63 -14.15
CA THR A 414 -0.48 9.07 -14.24
C THR A 414 -0.20 9.47 -15.69
N SER A 415 -0.41 10.75 -16.02
CA SER A 415 -0.22 11.24 -17.40
C SER A 415 1.20 11.01 -17.95
N ASP A 416 2.19 10.89 -17.07
CA ASP A 416 3.60 10.70 -17.45
C ASP A 416 4.06 9.26 -17.34
N ALA A 417 3.26 8.40 -16.71
CA ALA A 417 3.62 7.01 -16.54
C ALA A 417 3.43 6.24 -17.87
N THR A 418 4.43 5.48 -18.24
CA THR A 418 4.35 4.57 -19.39
C THR A 418 3.52 3.32 -19.07
N SER A 419 3.39 3.01 -17.78
CA SER A 419 2.65 1.87 -17.22
C SER A 419 1.83 2.28 -16.02
N GLU A 420 0.98 1.39 -15.57
CA GLU A 420 0.23 1.56 -14.32
C GLU A 420 1.17 1.49 -13.12
N GLU A 421 0.91 2.31 -12.11
CA GLU A 421 1.66 2.39 -10.86
C GLU A 421 0.73 2.22 -9.66
N LEU A 422 1.28 1.71 -8.55
CA LEU A 422 0.59 1.71 -7.27
C LEU A 422 0.82 3.06 -6.59
N GLY A 423 -0.25 3.80 -6.35
CA GLY A 423 -0.19 5.11 -5.73
C GLY A 423 -1.03 5.20 -4.47
N LEU A 424 -0.60 6.07 -3.56
CA LEU A 424 -1.34 6.49 -2.38
C LEU A 424 -2.11 7.76 -2.73
N VAL A 425 -3.42 7.78 -2.53
CA VAL A 425 -4.32 8.85 -3.00
C VAL A 425 -5.05 9.48 -1.83
N LEU A 426 -5.19 10.81 -1.86
CA LEU A 426 -6.03 11.58 -0.94
C LEU A 426 -6.73 12.72 -1.68
N PRO A 427 -8.07 12.76 -1.69
CA PRO A 427 -8.82 13.88 -2.25
C PRO A 427 -8.88 15.07 -1.28
N TYR A 428 -8.89 16.29 -1.87
CA TYR A 428 -9.07 17.55 -1.14
C TYR A 428 -10.30 18.31 -1.59
N THR A 429 -10.91 18.98 -0.63
CA THR A 429 -11.91 20.02 -0.84
C THR A 429 -11.36 21.36 -0.37
N LYS A 430 -11.88 22.49 -0.89
CA LYS A 430 -11.67 23.78 -0.23
C LYS A 430 -12.49 23.83 1.05
N ALA A 431 -11.94 24.43 2.08
CA ALA A 431 -12.64 24.60 3.36
C ALA A 431 -14.06 25.18 3.13
N ASN A 432 -15.05 24.53 3.72
CA ASN A 432 -16.49 24.87 3.58
C ASN A 432 -17.09 24.69 2.17
N LYS A 433 -16.43 23.96 1.26
CA LYS A 433 -17.00 23.56 -0.05
C LYS A 433 -17.35 22.07 -0.05
N GLN A 434 -18.26 21.70 -0.94
CA GLN A 434 -18.73 20.31 -1.09
C GLN A 434 -18.41 19.76 -2.49
N SER A 435 -17.41 20.33 -3.13
CA SER A 435 -16.91 19.89 -4.42
C SER A 435 -15.46 19.42 -4.30
N LEU A 436 -15.13 18.37 -5.02
CA LEU A 436 -13.76 17.92 -5.18
C LEU A 436 -12.93 19.02 -5.85
N ASN A 437 -11.82 19.42 -5.24
CA ASN A 437 -10.97 20.49 -5.74
C ASN A 437 -9.68 19.95 -6.38
N SER A 438 -9.08 18.97 -5.73
CA SER A 438 -7.82 18.36 -6.14
C SER A 438 -7.64 17.01 -5.46
N TYR A 439 -6.65 16.26 -5.91
CA TYR A 439 -6.20 15.06 -5.20
C TYR A 439 -4.68 14.94 -5.24
N LEU A 440 -4.13 14.45 -4.16
CA LEU A 440 -2.70 14.20 -3.99
C LEU A 440 -2.41 12.74 -4.35
N VAL A 441 -1.33 12.49 -5.09
CA VAL A 441 -0.87 11.15 -5.44
C VAL A 441 0.57 10.99 -5.02
N GLY A 442 0.84 9.96 -4.22
CA GLY A 442 2.20 9.55 -3.85
C GLY A 442 2.56 8.21 -4.49
N THR A 443 3.59 8.17 -5.32
CA THR A 443 4.11 6.94 -5.93
C THR A 443 5.58 6.75 -5.59
N TYR A 444 6.07 5.52 -5.72
CA TYR A 444 7.50 5.24 -5.69
C TYR A 444 7.93 4.74 -7.06
N SER A 445 8.71 5.56 -7.75
CA SER A 445 9.19 5.25 -9.10
C SER A 445 10.62 5.76 -9.27
N ASP A 446 11.39 5.10 -10.12
CA ASP A 446 12.80 5.42 -10.39
C ASP A 446 13.67 5.54 -9.12
N GLY A 447 13.39 4.70 -8.11
CA GLY A 447 14.12 4.67 -6.85
C GLY A 447 13.80 5.82 -5.90
N LYS A 448 12.74 6.60 -6.13
CA LYS A 448 12.39 7.80 -5.35
C LYS A 448 10.91 7.89 -5.04
N ASN A 449 10.60 8.51 -3.91
CA ASN A 449 9.25 8.98 -3.62
C ASN A 449 8.91 10.14 -4.54
N LYS A 450 7.80 10.03 -5.27
CA LYS A 450 7.24 11.09 -6.12
C LYS A 450 5.88 11.49 -5.57
N LEU A 451 5.66 12.78 -5.36
CA LEU A 451 4.41 13.35 -4.90
C LEU A 451 3.91 14.34 -5.94
N THR A 452 2.68 14.17 -6.39
CA THR A 452 2.08 15.01 -7.44
C THR A 452 0.69 15.47 -7.01
N MET A 453 0.42 16.77 -7.17
CA MET A 453 -0.88 17.37 -6.94
C MET A 453 -1.64 17.51 -8.25
N TYR A 454 -2.82 16.94 -8.33
CA TYR A 454 -3.71 17.07 -9.47
C TYR A 454 -4.85 18.03 -9.12
N LYS A 455 -4.92 19.18 -9.83
CA LYS A 455 -5.93 20.21 -9.64
C LYS A 455 -6.99 20.10 -10.72
N LEU A 456 -8.24 20.12 -10.33
CA LEU A 456 -9.37 20.09 -11.26
C LEU A 456 -9.69 21.52 -11.73
N ILE A 457 -9.64 21.75 -13.04
CA ILE A 457 -9.85 23.09 -13.65
C ILE A 457 -11.16 23.20 -14.42
N SER A 458 -11.96 22.14 -14.48
CA SER A 458 -13.20 22.10 -15.25
C SER A 458 -14.29 23.00 -14.67
N ASP A 459 -15.14 23.55 -15.53
CA ASP A 459 -16.38 24.23 -15.16
C ASP A 459 -17.43 23.25 -14.56
N THR A 460 -17.25 21.95 -14.80
CA THR A 460 -18.05 20.89 -14.18
C THR A 460 -17.55 20.57 -12.78
N THR A 461 -18.33 20.91 -11.78
CA THR A 461 -18.01 20.57 -10.38
C THR A 461 -18.29 19.10 -10.12
N LEU A 462 -17.23 18.35 -9.77
CA LEU A 462 -17.39 16.99 -9.24
C LEU A 462 -17.80 17.06 -7.75
N PRO A 463 -18.68 16.17 -7.30
CA PRO A 463 -19.05 16.10 -5.88
C PRO A 463 -17.84 15.70 -5.03
N ALA A 464 -17.69 16.31 -3.87
CA ALA A 464 -16.85 15.76 -2.81
C ALA A 464 -17.44 14.41 -2.34
N ILE A 465 -16.62 13.54 -1.77
CA ILE A 465 -17.06 12.22 -1.28
C ILE A 465 -18.25 12.35 -0.35
N GLN A 466 -18.23 13.33 0.57
CA GLN A 466 -19.36 13.58 1.45
C GLN A 466 -20.66 13.89 0.71
N GLN A 467 -20.63 14.68 -0.36
CA GLN A 467 -21.81 15.00 -1.15
C GLN A 467 -22.28 13.77 -1.94
N LEU A 468 -21.34 13.01 -2.46
CA LEU A 468 -21.63 11.74 -3.14
C LEU A 468 -22.30 10.74 -2.20
N ASN A 469 -21.82 10.58 -0.98
CA ASN A 469 -22.45 9.68 0.01
C ASN A 469 -23.92 10.06 0.27
N VAL A 470 -24.24 11.36 0.34
CA VAL A 470 -25.64 11.81 0.45
C VAL A 470 -26.45 11.43 -0.79
N GLN A 471 -25.90 11.58 -1.99
CA GLN A 471 -26.55 11.19 -3.24
C GLN A 471 -26.80 9.67 -3.31
N ILE A 472 -25.82 8.87 -2.90
CA ILE A 472 -25.92 7.40 -2.81
C ILE A 472 -27.06 7.00 -1.84
N ASP A 473 -27.12 7.64 -0.65
CA ASP A 473 -28.14 7.33 0.35
C ASP A 473 -29.56 7.75 -0.05
N GLN A 474 -29.68 8.71 -0.99
CA GLN A 474 -30.97 9.14 -1.58
C GLN A 474 -31.42 8.28 -2.76
N ASP A 475 -30.52 7.50 -3.35
CA ASP A 475 -30.90 6.59 -4.44
C ASP A 475 -31.70 5.40 -3.89
N LYS A 476 -32.92 5.24 -4.40
CA LYS A 476 -33.84 4.23 -3.91
C LYS A 476 -33.36 2.80 -4.14
N THR A 477 -32.75 2.54 -5.29
CA THR A 477 -32.27 1.19 -5.64
C THR A 477 -31.14 0.79 -4.71
N ILE A 478 -30.20 1.70 -4.46
CA ILE A 478 -29.08 1.48 -3.55
C ILE A 478 -29.57 1.34 -2.11
N SER A 479 -30.47 2.21 -1.66
CA SER A 479 -31.03 2.14 -0.30
C SER A 479 -31.73 0.81 -0.04
N ASP A 480 -32.58 0.36 -0.99
CA ASP A 480 -33.28 -0.94 -0.90
C ASP A 480 -32.30 -2.13 -0.83
N GLU A 481 -31.15 -2.08 -1.55
CA GLU A 481 -30.13 -3.12 -1.51
C GLU A 481 -29.32 -3.07 -0.19
N LEU A 482 -29.01 -1.88 0.32
CA LEU A 482 -28.32 -1.73 1.60
C LEU A 482 -29.17 -2.17 2.79
N GLU A 483 -30.49 -1.92 2.76
CA GLU A 483 -31.43 -2.40 3.79
C GLU A 483 -31.47 -3.93 3.88
N LYS A 484 -31.33 -4.65 2.76
CA LYS A 484 -31.30 -6.12 2.74
C LYS A 484 -30.11 -6.71 3.50
N ILE A 485 -28.98 -6.01 3.52
CA ILE A 485 -27.75 -6.46 4.21
C ILE A 485 -27.58 -5.82 5.60
N ASN A 486 -28.27 -4.72 5.90
CA ASN A 486 -28.23 -4.04 7.20
C ASN A 486 -29.38 -4.51 8.09
N THR A 487 -29.26 -5.73 8.61
CA THR A 487 -30.27 -6.38 9.44
C THR A 487 -29.95 -6.26 10.93
N THR A 488 -30.90 -6.66 11.80
CA THR A 488 -30.65 -6.68 13.24
C THR A 488 -29.44 -7.57 13.58
N GLY A 489 -28.47 -7.00 14.28
CA GLY A 489 -27.22 -7.71 14.65
C GLY A 489 -26.10 -7.58 13.62
N THR A 490 -26.27 -6.74 12.59
CA THR A 490 -25.22 -6.41 11.62
C THR A 490 -24.90 -4.92 11.64
N GLN A 491 -23.75 -4.56 11.17
CA GLN A 491 -23.33 -3.18 10.91
C GLN A 491 -22.72 -3.10 9.51
N ILE A 492 -23.05 -2.03 8.78
CA ILE A 492 -22.43 -1.73 7.48
C ILE A 492 -21.27 -0.77 7.69
N ILE A 493 -20.15 -1.07 7.06
CA ILE A 493 -18.98 -0.19 6.93
C ILE A 493 -18.81 0.15 5.46
N ARG A 494 -18.68 1.42 5.15
CA ARG A 494 -18.52 1.94 3.79
C ARG A 494 -17.29 2.85 3.76
N LYS A 495 -16.46 2.74 2.73
CA LYS A 495 -15.29 3.59 2.50
C LYS A 495 -15.28 4.00 1.03
N THR A 496 -15.39 5.29 0.76
CA THR A 496 -15.41 5.78 -0.62
C THR A 496 -14.02 6.19 -1.09
N TYR A 497 -13.64 5.70 -2.26
CA TYR A 497 -12.38 5.98 -2.93
C TYR A 497 -12.61 6.70 -4.24
N ILE A 498 -11.69 7.59 -4.64
CA ILE A 498 -11.64 8.12 -6.00
C ILE A 498 -10.55 7.38 -6.77
N VAL A 499 -10.84 7.03 -8.01
CA VAL A 499 -9.88 6.44 -8.94
C VAL A 499 -9.86 7.27 -10.21
N PRO A 500 -8.78 8.02 -10.46
CA PRO A 500 -8.60 8.74 -11.71
C PRO A 500 -8.46 7.77 -12.88
N ILE A 501 -9.27 7.95 -13.91
CA ILE A 501 -9.20 7.18 -15.16
C ILE A 501 -9.21 8.18 -16.31
N GLU A 502 -8.06 8.35 -16.96
CA GLU A 502 -7.84 9.40 -17.98
C GLU A 502 -8.23 10.79 -17.45
N ASN A 503 -9.21 11.46 -18.09
CA ASN A 503 -9.73 12.76 -17.68
C ASN A 503 -11.03 12.63 -16.85
N SER A 504 -11.33 11.46 -16.32
CA SER A 504 -12.53 11.19 -15.52
C SER A 504 -12.17 10.70 -14.13
N ILE A 505 -13.12 10.79 -13.21
CA ILE A 505 -13.00 10.20 -11.89
C ILE A 505 -14.10 9.16 -11.68
N LEU A 506 -13.69 7.96 -11.35
CA LEU A 506 -14.55 6.90 -10.87
C LEU A 506 -14.54 6.91 -9.34
N TYR A 507 -15.72 7.02 -8.74
CA TYR A 507 -15.90 6.81 -7.29
C TYR A 507 -16.26 5.35 -7.08
N ILE A 508 -15.61 4.72 -6.09
CA ILE A 508 -15.85 3.32 -5.74
C ILE A 508 -16.05 3.25 -4.23
N GLU A 509 -17.13 2.58 -3.83
CA GLU A 509 -17.48 2.43 -2.43
C GLU A 509 -17.74 0.95 -2.12
N PRO A 510 -16.73 0.18 -1.68
CA PRO A 510 -16.94 -1.15 -1.12
C PRO A 510 -17.82 -1.09 0.13
N VAL A 511 -18.78 -2.00 0.19
CA VAL A 511 -19.74 -2.12 1.30
C VAL A 511 -19.48 -3.41 2.05
N TYR A 512 -19.00 -3.27 3.27
CA TYR A 512 -18.71 -4.39 4.16
C TYR A 512 -19.82 -4.57 5.19
N GLN A 513 -20.12 -5.82 5.52
CA GLN A 513 -20.99 -6.20 6.61
C GLN A 513 -20.16 -6.79 7.76
N VAL A 514 -20.43 -6.35 8.98
CA VAL A 514 -19.85 -6.89 10.22
C VAL A 514 -20.96 -7.46 11.08
N LEU A 515 -20.79 -8.70 11.56
CA LEU A 515 -21.71 -9.35 12.48
C LEU A 515 -21.40 -8.90 13.92
N LEU A 516 -22.35 -8.23 14.58
CA LEU A 516 -22.16 -7.67 15.92
C LEU A 516 -22.29 -8.69 17.04
N ASN A 517 -22.97 -9.81 16.77
CA ASN A 517 -23.29 -10.85 17.76
C ASN A 517 -22.22 -11.96 17.84
N GLU A 518 -21.22 -11.92 16.97
CA GLU A 518 -20.10 -12.85 17.00
C GLU A 518 -18.95 -12.31 17.86
N GLN A 519 -18.16 -13.22 18.43
CA GLN A 519 -16.95 -12.84 19.17
C GLN A 519 -15.93 -12.17 18.24
N SER A 520 -15.97 -12.53 16.96
CA SER A 520 -15.12 -12.04 15.89
C SER A 520 -15.88 -11.05 15.00
N LYS A 521 -15.41 -9.83 14.92
CA LYS A 521 -16.01 -8.75 14.11
C LYS A 521 -15.31 -8.61 12.76
N VAL A 522 -15.39 -9.64 11.94
CA VAL A 522 -14.72 -9.69 10.64
C VAL A 522 -15.57 -8.99 9.59
N PRO A 523 -15.04 -7.93 8.93
CA PRO A 523 -15.72 -7.30 7.81
C PRO A 523 -15.73 -8.22 6.59
N THR A 524 -16.91 -8.44 6.00
CA THR A 524 -17.08 -9.19 4.76
C THR A 524 -17.65 -8.29 3.67
N LEU A 525 -17.02 -8.26 2.49
CA LEU A 525 -17.50 -7.49 1.37
C LEU A 525 -18.82 -8.09 0.84
N LYS A 526 -19.85 -7.26 0.72
CA LYS A 526 -21.19 -7.70 0.27
C LYS A 526 -21.61 -7.03 -1.03
N LYS A 527 -21.27 -5.79 -1.22
CA LYS A 527 -21.66 -5.01 -2.40
C LYS A 527 -20.54 -4.03 -2.75
N VAL A 528 -20.57 -3.56 -3.98
CA VAL A 528 -19.74 -2.45 -4.46
C VAL A 528 -20.65 -1.41 -5.07
N ILE A 529 -20.53 -0.17 -4.62
CA ILE A 529 -21.21 0.98 -5.21
C ILE A 529 -20.18 1.72 -6.07
N VAL A 530 -20.61 2.16 -7.24
CA VAL A 530 -19.78 2.98 -8.14
C VAL A 530 -20.55 4.24 -8.54
N ALA A 531 -19.81 5.32 -8.79
CA ALA A 531 -20.39 6.56 -9.28
C ALA A 531 -19.46 7.26 -10.29
N SER A 532 -20.05 7.94 -11.27
CA SER A 532 -19.36 8.82 -12.20
C SER A 532 -20.28 9.96 -12.59
N GLY A 533 -19.83 11.19 -12.38
CA GLY A 533 -20.68 12.37 -12.55
C GLY A 533 -21.89 12.33 -11.61
N THR A 534 -23.07 12.31 -12.20
CA THR A 534 -24.36 12.23 -11.46
C THR A 534 -24.95 10.83 -11.39
N LYS A 535 -24.34 9.84 -12.04
CA LYS A 535 -24.81 8.46 -12.06
C LYS A 535 -24.22 7.66 -10.90
N VAL A 536 -25.06 6.84 -10.29
CA VAL A 536 -24.67 5.90 -9.23
C VAL A 536 -25.22 4.51 -9.55
N ALA A 537 -24.51 3.45 -9.18
CA ALA A 537 -24.96 2.08 -9.35
C ALA A 537 -24.39 1.17 -8.27
N ILE A 538 -25.05 0.04 -8.01
CA ILE A 538 -24.64 -0.98 -7.04
C ILE A 538 -24.62 -2.35 -7.71
N GLY A 539 -23.66 -3.19 -7.32
CA GLY A 539 -23.55 -4.58 -7.75
C GLY A 539 -22.95 -5.47 -6.68
N ASP A 540 -22.93 -6.78 -6.90
CA ASP A 540 -22.29 -7.75 -6.00
C ASP A 540 -20.76 -7.70 -6.10
N ASP A 541 -20.25 -7.22 -7.23
CA ASP A 541 -18.82 -6.96 -7.43
C ASP A 541 -18.63 -5.69 -8.30
N LEU A 542 -17.38 -5.28 -8.48
CA LEU A 542 -17.05 -4.05 -9.24
C LEU A 542 -17.52 -4.13 -10.71
N VAL A 543 -17.42 -5.30 -11.32
CA VAL A 543 -17.80 -5.50 -12.73
C VAL A 543 -19.31 -5.36 -12.91
N GLU A 544 -20.09 -5.94 -12.02
CA GLU A 544 -21.56 -5.81 -12.05
C GLU A 544 -21.99 -4.37 -11.78
N ALA A 545 -21.39 -3.70 -10.80
CA ALA A 545 -21.68 -2.31 -10.49
C ALA A 545 -21.38 -1.38 -11.68
N LEU A 546 -20.24 -1.55 -12.35
CA LEU A 546 -19.88 -0.78 -13.54
C LEU A 546 -20.79 -1.10 -14.72
N THR A 547 -21.16 -2.37 -14.91
CA THR A 547 -22.11 -2.77 -15.95
C THR A 547 -23.46 -2.08 -15.74
N THR A 548 -23.93 -2.04 -14.50
CA THR A 548 -25.19 -1.36 -14.13
C THR A 548 -25.09 0.15 -14.36
N LEU A 549 -23.97 0.79 -13.99
CA LEU A 549 -23.74 2.23 -14.19
C LEU A 549 -23.85 2.66 -15.64
N LEU A 550 -23.45 1.79 -16.57
CA LEU A 550 -23.37 2.09 -18.00
C LEU A 550 -24.55 1.54 -18.82
N THR A 551 -25.45 0.75 -18.22
CA THR A 551 -26.57 0.08 -18.93
C THR A 551 -27.61 1.06 -19.50
N ASP A 552 -27.64 2.32 -19.05
CA ASP A 552 -28.42 3.40 -19.70
C ASP A 552 -27.89 3.76 -21.11
N SER A 553 -26.72 3.26 -21.50
CA SER A 553 -26.04 3.45 -22.77
C SER A 553 -25.97 2.13 -23.55
N ALA A 554 -27.10 1.56 -23.93
CA ALA A 554 -27.30 0.45 -24.88
C ALA A 554 -26.12 -0.55 -25.06
N GLY A 555 -25.80 -1.34 -24.07
CA GLY A 555 -24.88 -2.48 -24.28
C GLY A 555 -24.38 -3.12 -22.99
N LYS A 556 -24.40 -4.44 -22.91
CA LYS A 556 -23.68 -5.19 -21.88
C LYS A 556 -22.18 -4.95 -22.03
N ILE A 557 -21.53 -4.41 -21.00
CA ILE A 557 -20.07 -4.39 -20.95
C ILE A 557 -19.61 -5.82 -20.75
N GLU A 558 -18.97 -6.38 -21.75
CA GLU A 558 -18.18 -7.59 -21.58
C GLU A 558 -16.76 -7.17 -21.27
N PHE A 559 -16.32 -7.38 -20.04
CA PHE A 559 -14.91 -7.33 -19.72
C PHE A 559 -14.23 -8.51 -20.41
N VAL A 560 -13.76 -8.26 -21.64
CA VAL A 560 -12.99 -9.25 -22.39
C VAL A 560 -11.68 -9.48 -21.63
N ASN A 561 -11.35 -10.74 -21.42
CA ASN A 561 -10.03 -11.06 -20.89
C ASN A 561 -8.99 -10.78 -21.98
N THR A 562 -8.30 -9.64 -21.89
CA THR A 562 -7.35 -9.15 -22.88
C THR A 562 -6.14 -10.06 -23.09
N GLU A 563 -5.87 -10.99 -22.18
CA GLU A 563 -4.82 -12.00 -22.32
C GLU A 563 -5.33 -13.34 -22.87
N ASP A 564 -6.64 -13.54 -22.91
CA ASP A 564 -7.24 -14.71 -23.54
C ASP A 564 -7.50 -14.42 -25.02
N LYS A 565 -6.56 -14.86 -25.86
CA LYS A 565 -6.64 -14.69 -27.30
C LYS A 565 -8.01 -15.13 -27.87
N GLN A 566 -8.60 -16.20 -27.34
CA GLN A 566 -9.89 -16.68 -27.83
C GLN A 566 -11.05 -15.76 -27.40
N GLN A 567 -11.00 -15.20 -26.21
CA GLN A 567 -12.00 -14.22 -25.75
C GLN A 567 -11.88 -12.91 -26.53
N LEU A 568 -10.65 -12.43 -26.81
CA LEU A 568 -10.42 -11.27 -27.68
C LEU A 568 -10.96 -11.49 -29.09
N ILE A 569 -10.67 -12.64 -29.70
CA ILE A 569 -11.20 -12.99 -31.02
C ILE A 569 -12.74 -13.01 -31.01
N ASN A 570 -13.36 -13.60 -30.00
CA ASN A 570 -14.82 -13.62 -29.88
C ASN A 570 -15.40 -12.21 -29.71
N ALA A 571 -14.74 -11.34 -28.94
CA ALA A 571 -15.14 -9.94 -28.77
C ALA A 571 -14.99 -9.14 -30.06
N ILE A 572 -13.92 -9.34 -30.83
CA ILE A 572 -13.72 -8.72 -32.16
C ILE A 572 -14.83 -9.15 -33.12
N ILE A 573 -15.17 -10.44 -33.15
CA ILE A 573 -16.25 -10.97 -33.98
C ILE A 573 -17.59 -10.29 -33.59
N LYS A 574 -17.86 -10.12 -32.32
CA LYS A 574 -19.09 -9.48 -31.81
C LYS A 574 -19.12 -7.98 -32.13
N ALA A 575 -18.01 -7.26 -31.90
CA ALA A 575 -17.87 -5.84 -32.26
C ALA A 575 -18.04 -5.59 -33.76
N SER A 576 -17.46 -6.48 -34.59
CA SER A 576 -17.64 -6.44 -36.05
C SER A 576 -19.10 -6.65 -36.49
N LYS A 577 -19.85 -7.52 -35.75
CA LYS A 577 -21.28 -7.72 -36.01
C LYS A 577 -22.10 -6.51 -35.62
N ASN A 578 -21.82 -5.89 -34.48
CA ASN A 578 -22.49 -4.66 -34.03
C ASN A 578 -22.25 -3.53 -35.04
N LEU A 579 -21.01 -3.31 -35.49
CA LEU A 579 -20.66 -2.35 -36.52
C LEU A 579 -21.44 -2.57 -37.81
N LYS A 580 -21.63 -3.83 -38.21
CA LYS A 580 -22.45 -4.15 -39.38
C LYS A 580 -23.93 -3.75 -39.17
N GLU A 581 -24.49 -4.06 -38.00
CA GLU A 581 -25.86 -3.72 -37.64
C GLU A 581 -26.08 -2.19 -37.58
N SER A 582 -25.13 -1.44 -36.99
CA SER A 582 -25.13 0.02 -36.92
C SER A 582 -25.04 0.64 -38.32
N THR A 583 -24.23 0.04 -39.20
CA THR A 583 -24.08 0.48 -40.59
C THR A 583 -25.36 0.23 -41.41
N GLU A 584 -25.99 -0.94 -41.26
CA GLU A 584 -27.25 -1.29 -41.92
C GLU A 584 -28.39 -0.41 -41.44
N SER A 585 -28.42 -0.05 -40.14
CA SER A 585 -29.41 0.88 -39.55
C SER A 585 -29.14 2.36 -39.86
N LYS A 586 -27.99 2.69 -40.48
CA LYS A 586 -27.52 4.06 -40.75
C LYS A 586 -27.45 4.96 -39.51
N ASN A 587 -27.15 4.37 -38.35
CA ASN A 587 -26.94 5.11 -37.11
C ASN A 587 -25.49 5.59 -37.02
N TRP A 588 -25.24 6.82 -37.49
CA TRP A 588 -23.91 7.40 -37.63
C TRP A 588 -23.18 7.56 -36.28
N GLU A 589 -23.90 7.77 -35.18
CA GLU A 589 -23.36 7.92 -33.85
C GLU A 589 -22.80 6.56 -33.34
N LEU A 590 -23.56 5.48 -33.51
CA LEU A 590 -23.15 4.13 -33.15
C LEU A 590 -22.02 3.57 -34.04
N ILE A 591 -21.98 3.95 -35.31
CA ILE A 591 -20.93 3.52 -36.24
C ILE A 591 -19.54 3.99 -35.75
N GLY A 592 -19.45 5.28 -35.34
CA GLY A 592 -18.18 5.81 -34.77
C GLY A 592 -17.73 5.03 -33.55
N THR A 593 -18.61 4.80 -32.59
CA THR A 593 -18.38 4.07 -31.36
C THR A 593 -17.98 2.61 -31.62
N ASP A 594 -18.68 1.92 -32.55
CA ASP A 594 -18.40 0.53 -32.90
C ASP A 594 -17.04 0.38 -33.61
N ILE A 595 -16.62 1.38 -34.40
CA ILE A 595 -15.28 1.40 -35.03
C ILE A 595 -14.18 1.53 -33.97
N GLU A 596 -14.31 2.48 -33.04
CA GLU A 596 -13.33 2.70 -31.97
C GLU A 596 -13.19 1.46 -31.09
N LYS A 597 -14.31 0.82 -30.74
CA LYS A 597 -14.33 -0.41 -29.96
C LYS A 597 -13.64 -1.57 -30.68
N LEU A 598 -13.90 -1.72 -31.97
CA LEU A 598 -13.28 -2.75 -32.80
C LEU A 598 -11.78 -2.51 -32.90
N GLN A 599 -11.32 -1.28 -33.11
CA GLN A 599 -9.92 -0.93 -33.18
C GLN A 599 -9.21 -1.23 -31.84
N THR A 600 -9.80 -0.85 -30.73
CA THR A 600 -9.26 -1.11 -29.39
C THR A 600 -9.04 -2.61 -29.12
N LEU A 601 -10.00 -3.45 -29.52
CA LEU A 601 -9.89 -4.91 -29.36
C LEU A 601 -8.81 -5.53 -30.28
N ILE A 602 -8.62 -4.96 -31.47
CA ILE A 602 -7.56 -5.37 -32.40
C ILE A 602 -6.19 -5.03 -31.82
N ASP A 603 -6.00 -3.80 -31.32
CA ASP A 603 -4.75 -3.35 -30.70
C ASP A 603 -4.37 -4.21 -29.47
N GLN A 604 -5.37 -4.60 -28.69
CA GLN A 604 -5.19 -5.54 -27.56
C GLN A 604 -4.76 -6.93 -28.02
N LEU A 605 -5.34 -7.45 -29.09
CA LEU A 605 -4.94 -8.75 -29.65
C LEU A 605 -3.51 -8.72 -30.19
N GLU A 606 -3.11 -7.64 -30.85
CA GLU A 606 -1.74 -7.46 -31.34
C GLU A 606 -0.72 -7.40 -30.19
N ALA A 607 -1.08 -6.75 -29.06
CA ALA A 607 -0.25 -6.69 -27.87
C ALA A 607 -0.01 -8.08 -27.28
N VAL A 608 -1.07 -8.90 -27.18
CA VAL A 608 -0.98 -10.30 -26.70
C VAL A 608 -0.10 -11.16 -27.62
N GLU A 609 -0.21 -10.97 -28.94
CA GLU A 609 0.62 -11.72 -29.91
C GLU A 609 2.11 -11.35 -29.80
N LYS A 610 2.44 -10.07 -29.58
CA LYS A 610 3.81 -9.61 -29.38
C LYS A 610 4.41 -10.20 -28.09
N GLN A 611 3.68 -10.17 -26.97
CA GLN A 611 4.14 -10.75 -25.69
C GLN A 611 4.39 -12.26 -25.79
N ASN A 612 3.51 -12.99 -26.48
CA ASN A 612 3.69 -14.44 -26.69
C ASN A 612 4.90 -14.77 -27.58
N THR A 613 5.21 -13.90 -28.54
CA THR A 613 6.36 -14.06 -29.43
C THR A 613 7.69 -13.79 -28.71
N GLU A 614 7.75 -12.78 -27.85
CA GLU A 614 8.91 -12.47 -27.02
C GLU A 614 9.17 -13.55 -25.95
N THR A 615 8.13 -14.10 -25.35
CA THR A 615 8.22 -15.20 -24.37
C THR A 615 8.72 -16.50 -25.02
N THR A 616 8.38 -16.73 -26.29
CA THR A 616 8.81 -17.91 -27.05
C THR A 616 10.27 -17.77 -27.47
N ASN A 617 10.70 -16.58 -27.89
CA ASN A 617 12.09 -16.30 -28.28
C ASN A 617 13.04 -16.34 -27.07
N ASN A 618 12.62 -15.91 -25.88
CA ASN A 618 13.42 -16.05 -24.67
C ASN A 618 13.56 -17.52 -24.21
N LYS A 619 12.58 -18.38 -24.46
CA LYS A 619 12.69 -19.82 -24.17
C LYS A 619 13.60 -20.57 -25.16
N SER A 620 13.66 -20.16 -26.42
CA SER A 620 14.57 -20.78 -27.41
C SER A 620 16.03 -20.35 -27.21
N GLY A 621 16.30 -19.13 -26.77
CA GLY A 621 17.66 -18.67 -26.44
C GLY A 621 18.30 -19.34 -25.21
N PHE A 622 17.50 -19.97 -24.33
CA PHE A 622 18.02 -20.70 -23.16
C PHE A 622 18.34 -22.16 -23.42
N LEU A 623 17.90 -22.71 -24.57
CA LEU A 623 18.19 -24.10 -24.98
C LEU A 623 19.47 -24.23 -25.82
N ASP A 624 19.91 -23.15 -26.48
CA ASP A 624 21.13 -23.16 -27.31
C ASP A 624 22.44 -22.83 -26.54
N SER A 625 22.37 -22.61 -25.22
CA SER A 625 23.55 -22.35 -24.38
C SER A 625 24.02 -23.56 -23.56
N LYS A 626 23.54 -24.78 -23.88
CA LYS A 626 23.96 -26.05 -23.24
C LYS A 626 24.34 -27.11 -24.27
N GLU A 627 25.21 -26.76 -25.23
CA GLU A 627 26.08 -27.73 -25.95
C GLU A 627 27.55 -27.33 -25.81
#